data_3c844847b6548c8f109b25043bbcad5e
#
_entry.id   3c844847b6548c8f109b25043bbcad5e
#
_cell.length_a   1.000
_cell.length_b   1.000
_cell.length_c   1.000
_cell.angle_alpha   90.00
_cell.angle_beta   90.00
_cell.angle_gamma   90.00
#
_symmetry.space_group_name_H-M   'P 1'
#
loop_
_entity.id
_entity.type
_entity.pdbx_description
1 polymer ?
#
loop_
_entity_poly.entity_id
_entity_poly.type
_entity_poly.pdbx_seq_one_letter_code
_entity_poly.pdbx_strand_id
1 'polypeptide(L)'
;MAVYLKKGRYANGDKRIWLNRPISSAPIFHPRYIIRSIANRSSENSDSNLVNTMQDIKPLLVFAAVLEHGSMNAAAAALGMTPSAVSQHINRLETLHGIKLLNRSTRSLAPTDAGRALGEYCRRLAATLADTRTVIDNLKTEPVGELRISLTSSVISSRAFQTAFARLQTEFPKIRPVLNFSDILDDLQHNQTDLAIRGGDRALDDPNLVARHLVTWPYSICAAPDYLDRHPPITHPSQLHAHRWLHFLPVRTTLQHGGESYFLDIADSIACTHLAAVCSLTESGFGLSLQVGGEVREKIAQGHLKTVLPEWTLPPVSLYLVTPYRVQSAKTEAAVRIFTESFAKEADT
;
A
#
# COMPACT_ATOMS: atom_id res chain seq x y z
N MET A 1 -13.08 -12.90 -4.49
CA MET A 1 -12.06 -12.50 -5.48
C MET A 1 -12.25 -13.36 -6.73
N ALA A 2 -12.90 -12.86 -7.74
CA ALA A 2 -13.20 -13.62 -8.96
C ALA A 2 -12.29 -13.13 -10.08
N VAL A 3 -11.51 -14.06 -10.59
CA VAL A 3 -10.68 -13.89 -11.80
C VAL A 3 -11.61 -13.86 -13.02
N TYR A 4 -11.64 -12.77 -13.76
CA TYR A 4 -12.32 -12.70 -15.06
C TYR A 4 -11.47 -13.43 -16.10
N LEU A 5 -11.89 -14.63 -16.48
CA LEU A 5 -11.47 -15.26 -17.72
C LEU A 5 -12.43 -14.81 -18.84
N LYS A 6 -11.94 -13.97 -19.75
CA LYS A 6 -12.59 -13.66 -21.01
C LYS A 6 -12.51 -14.87 -21.92
N LYS A 7 -13.64 -15.52 -22.21
CA LYS A 7 -13.75 -16.55 -23.25
C LYS A 7 -13.68 -15.87 -24.62
N GLY A 8 -12.53 -15.95 -25.27
CA GLY A 8 -12.40 -15.75 -26.71
C GLY A 8 -12.65 -17.07 -27.43
N ARG A 9 -13.64 -17.13 -28.33
CA ARG A 9 -13.82 -18.26 -29.25
C ARG A 9 -12.75 -18.17 -30.33
N TYR A 10 -11.99 -19.23 -30.49
CA TYR A 10 -11.30 -19.53 -31.75
C TYR A 10 -11.62 -20.95 -32.17
N ALA A 11 -12.05 -21.06 -33.42
CA ALA A 11 -12.33 -22.30 -34.11
C ALA A 11 -11.02 -22.89 -34.66
N ASN A 12 -11.02 -24.22 -34.79
CA ASN A 12 -10.13 -25.14 -35.51
C ASN A 12 -8.83 -25.57 -34.82
N GLY A 13 -8.93 -26.81 -34.39
CA GLY A 13 -8.14 -28.02 -34.61
C GLY A 13 -6.61 -27.93 -34.73
N ASP A 14 -5.93 -28.26 -33.62
CA ASP A 14 -4.87 -29.27 -33.68
C ASP A 14 -4.43 -29.68 -32.26
N LYS A 15 -4.49 -31.00 -32.04
CA LYS A 15 -4.03 -31.62 -30.79
C LYS A 15 -2.50 -31.73 -30.85
N ARG A 16 -1.79 -30.97 -30.03
CA ARG A 16 -0.42 -31.31 -29.62
C ARG A 16 -0.32 -31.39 -28.11
N ILE A 17 -0.05 -32.57 -27.65
CA ILE A 17 0.27 -32.99 -26.29
C ILE A 17 1.60 -32.33 -25.89
N TRP A 18 1.60 -31.49 -24.86
CA TRP A 18 2.83 -31.03 -24.19
C TRP A 18 3.02 -31.79 -22.89
N LEU A 19 4.05 -32.64 -22.93
CA LEU A 19 4.56 -33.40 -21.80
C LEU A 19 5.09 -32.46 -20.69
N ASN A 20 4.69 -32.74 -19.48
CA ASN A 20 5.25 -32.21 -18.22
C ASN A 20 6.77 -32.34 -18.22
N ARG A 21 7.48 -31.21 -18.09
CA ARG A 21 8.86 -31.20 -17.58
C ARG A 21 8.87 -30.43 -16.26
N PRO A 22 9.49 -30.96 -15.20
CA PRO A 22 9.63 -30.24 -13.93
C PRO A 22 10.62 -29.10 -14.12
N ILE A 23 10.25 -27.90 -13.65
CA ILE A 23 11.12 -26.74 -13.56
C ILE A 23 12.09 -27.00 -12.41
N SER A 24 13.32 -27.36 -12.72
CA SER A 24 14.40 -27.45 -11.75
C SER A 24 15.00 -26.07 -11.55
N SER A 25 15.06 -25.67 -10.27
CA SER A 25 16.03 -24.79 -9.63
C SER A 25 16.45 -23.50 -10.35
N ALA A 26 15.89 -22.38 -9.91
CA ALA A 26 16.47 -21.05 -10.11
C ALA A 26 17.85 -20.97 -9.39
N PRO A 27 18.87 -20.36 -10.00
CA PRO A 27 20.16 -20.21 -9.36
C PRO A 27 20.08 -19.17 -8.26
N ILE A 28 20.43 -19.58 -7.03
CA ILE A 28 20.67 -18.74 -5.88
C ILE A 28 21.82 -17.78 -6.23
N PHE A 29 21.53 -16.49 -6.34
CA PHE A 29 22.55 -15.45 -6.51
C PHE A 29 23.39 -15.33 -5.23
N HIS A 30 24.56 -15.94 -5.24
CA HIS A 30 25.53 -15.84 -4.15
C HIS A 30 26.36 -14.55 -4.33
N PRO A 31 26.56 -13.71 -3.28
CA PRO A 31 27.30 -12.44 -3.38
C PRO A 31 28.73 -12.53 -3.90
N ARG A 32 29.30 -13.73 -3.93
CA ARG A 32 30.67 -14.00 -4.46
C ARG A 32 30.83 -13.79 -5.97
N TYR A 33 29.75 -13.74 -6.75
CA TYR A 33 29.87 -13.55 -8.21
C TYR A 33 30.08 -12.09 -8.63
N ILE A 34 29.63 -11.13 -7.84
CA ILE A 34 29.84 -9.70 -8.15
C ILE A 34 31.30 -9.30 -7.97
N ILE A 35 31.98 -9.82 -6.94
CA ILE A 35 33.39 -9.51 -6.67
C ILE A 35 34.31 -10.16 -7.71
N ARG A 36 33.95 -11.32 -8.26
CA ARG A 36 34.78 -12.01 -9.26
C ARG A 36 34.65 -11.46 -10.69
N SER A 37 33.54 -10.81 -11.01
CA SER A 37 33.35 -10.10 -12.30
C SER A 37 34.12 -8.78 -12.35
N ILE A 38 34.37 -8.16 -11.17
CA ILE A 38 35.16 -6.93 -11.06
C ILE A 38 36.66 -7.25 -11.04
N ALA A 39 37.07 -8.42 -10.52
CA ALA A 39 38.49 -8.76 -10.35
C ALA A 39 39.16 -9.33 -11.61
N ASN A 40 38.45 -9.62 -12.70
CA ASN A 40 39.00 -10.25 -13.90
C ASN A 40 39.08 -9.34 -15.14
N ARG A 41 39.02 -8.01 -14.98
CA ARG A 41 39.41 -7.05 -16.00
C ARG A 41 40.60 -6.22 -15.48
N SER A 42 41.78 -6.70 -15.87
CA SER A 42 43.06 -6.00 -15.98
C SER A 42 43.29 -4.68 -15.21
N SER A 43 44.33 -4.70 -14.44
CA SER A 43 44.85 -3.77 -13.44
C SER A 43 45.26 -2.35 -13.89
N GLU A 44 44.72 -1.80 -14.95
CA GLU A 44 45.03 -0.43 -15.40
C GLU A 44 43.82 0.50 -15.61
N ASN A 45 42.55 0.02 -15.34
CA ASN A 45 41.35 0.84 -15.57
C ASN A 45 40.39 0.90 -14.37
N SER A 46 40.78 0.46 -13.18
CA SER A 46 39.88 0.37 -12.03
C SER A 46 39.49 1.74 -11.43
N ASP A 47 40.43 2.67 -11.41
CA ASP A 47 40.18 4.00 -10.81
C ASP A 47 39.33 4.90 -11.71
N SER A 48 39.51 4.80 -13.03
CA SER A 48 38.67 5.54 -14.01
C SER A 48 37.20 5.03 -14.06
N ASN A 49 37.00 3.74 -13.87
CA ASN A 49 35.63 3.16 -13.82
C ASN A 49 34.86 3.54 -12.54
N LEU A 50 35.53 3.56 -11.38
CA LEU A 50 34.91 4.00 -10.13
C LEU A 50 34.55 5.49 -10.17
N VAL A 51 35.42 6.35 -10.68
CA VAL A 51 35.19 7.78 -10.81
C VAL A 51 34.02 8.04 -11.79
N ASN A 52 33.97 7.35 -12.93
CA ASN A 52 32.87 7.44 -13.87
C ASN A 52 31.55 6.95 -13.25
N THR A 53 31.55 5.82 -12.53
CA THR A 53 30.36 5.31 -11.83
C THR A 53 29.83 6.29 -10.80
N MET A 54 30.70 6.95 -10.04
CA MET A 54 30.29 7.98 -9.07
C MET A 54 29.68 9.21 -9.74
N GLN A 55 30.16 9.62 -10.93
CA GLN A 55 29.61 10.74 -11.68
C GLN A 55 28.24 10.44 -12.28
N ASP A 56 27.90 9.16 -12.46
CA ASP A 56 26.63 8.73 -13.05
C ASP A 56 25.52 8.52 -12.02
N ILE A 57 25.83 8.35 -10.75
CA ILE A 57 24.83 8.10 -9.69
C ILE A 57 23.82 9.26 -9.62
N LYS A 58 24.29 10.51 -9.62
CA LYS A 58 23.38 11.67 -9.53
C LYS A 58 22.42 11.77 -10.71
N PRO A 59 22.83 11.64 -11.97
CA PRO A 59 21.94 11.57 -13.11
C PRO A 59 20.91 10.43 -13.04
N LEU A 60 21.29 9.24 -12.56
CA LEU A 60 20.39 8.10 -12.37
C LEU A 60 19.31 8.38 -11.31
N LEU A 61 19.68 9.02 -10.19
CA LEU A 61 18.75 9.44 -9.16
C LEU A 61 17.80 10.55 -9.63
N VAL A 62 18.32 11.51 -10.41
CA VAL A 62 17.50 12.55 -11.03
C VAL A 62 16.50 11.92 -12.01
N PHE A 63 16.93 10.91 -12.78
CA PHE A 63 16.05 10.19 -13.68
C PHE A 63 14.95 9.43 -12.93
N ALA A 64 15.28 8.75 -11.82
CA ALA A 64 14.30 8.13 -10.95
C ALA A 64 13.23 9.14 -10.50
N ALA A 65 13.65 10.30 -10.00
CA ALA A 65 12.73 11.35 -9.55
C ALA A 65 11.85 11.90 -10.68
N VAL A 66 12.39 12.05 -11.90
CA VAL A 66 11.60 12.49 -13.06
C VAL A 66 10.51 11.47 -13.41
N LEU A 67 10.79 10.18 -13.33
CA LEU A 67 9.80 9.12 -13.55
C LEU A 67 8.75 9.08 -12.45
N GLU A 68 9.16 9.31 -11.21
CA GLU A 68 8.30 9.32 -10.04
C GLU A 68 7.30 10.49 -10.06
N HIS A 69 7.81 11.70 -10.33
CA HIS A 69 6.98 12.91 -10.28
C HIS A 69 6.31 13.25 -11.63
N GLY A 70 6.58 12.49 -12.67
CA GLY A 70 5.96 12.64 -14.00
C GLY A 70 6.28 13.93 -14.74
N SER A 71 7.10 14.83 -14.16
CA SER A 71 7.53 16.07 -14.84
C SER A 71 8.89 16.56 -14.34
N MET A 72 9.62 17.26 -15.24
CA MET A 72 10.91 17.90 -14.91
C MET A 72 10.77 18.95 -13.80
N ASN A 73 9.68 19.72 -13.80
CA ASN A 73 9.43 20.77 -12.83
C ASN A 73 9.13 20.21 -11.44
N ALA A 74 8.29 19.17 -11.37
CA ALA A 74 7.97 18.51 -10.11
C ALA A 74 9.19 17.79 -9.53
N ALA A 75 9.97 17.09 -10.34
CA ALA A 75 11.23 16.48 -9.92
C ALA A 75 12.24 17.54 -9.45
N ALA A 76 12.34 18.68 -10.12
CA ALA A 76 13.21 19.77 -9.72
C ALA A 76 12.82 20.32 -8.33
N ALA A 77 11.53 20.55 -8.10
CA ALA A 77 11.01 20.98 -6.79
C ALA A 77 11.33 19.95 -5.69
N ALA A 78 11.10 18.66 -5.94
CA ALA A 78 11.36 17.58 -4.99
C ALA A 78 12.86 17.44 -4.66
N LEU A 79 13.74 17.68 -5.64
CA LEU A 79 15.19 17.56 -5.47
C LEU A 79 15.90 18.85 -5.02
N GLY A 80 15.16 19.97 -4.85
CA GLY A 80 15.74 21.28 -4.56
C GLY A 80 16.66 21.80 -5.69
N MET A 81 16.33 21.47 -6.94
CA MET A 81 17.10 21.81 -8.13
C MET A 81 16.30 22.73 -9.06
N THR A 82 16.98 23.34 -10.05
CA THR A 82 16.28 24.03 -11.14
C THR A 82 15.84 23.03 -12.21
N PRO A 83 14.74 23.28 -12.93
CA PRO A 83 14.30 22.44 -14.06
C PRO A 83 15.37 22.29 -15.15
N SER A 84 16.17 23.33 -15.36
CA SER A 84 17.32 23.31 -16.29
C SER A 84 18.38 22.31 -15.85
N ALA A 85 18.73 22.28 -14.54
CA ALA A 85 19.69 21.33 -14.00
C ALA A 85 19.19 19.88 -14.12
N VAL A 86 17.89 19.62 -13.84
CA VAL A 86 17.28 18.30 -14.04
C VAL A 86 17.40 17.89 -15.51
N SER A 87 17.04 18.78 -16.45
CA SER A 87 17.14 18.51 -17.89
C SER A 87 18.59 18.23 -18.33
N GLN A 88 19.59 18.95 -17.78
CA GLN A 88 21.00 18.71 -18.06
C GLN A 88 21.46 17.31 -17.58
N HIS A 89 21.03 16.88 -16.38
CA HIS A 89 21.36 15.54 -15.88
C HIS A 89 20.79 14.44 -16.77
N ILE A 90 19.52 14.59 -17.21
CA ILE A 90 18.91 13.62 -18.13
C ILE A 90 19.63 13.61 -19.49
N ASN A 91 19.91 14.78 -20.06
CA ASN A 91 20.64 14.87 -21.33
C ASN A 91 22.03 14.24 -21.23
N ARG A 92 22.76 14.49 -20.13
CA ARG A 92 24.06 13.88 -19.89
C ARG A 92 23.95 12.36 -19.85
N LEU A 93 22.97 11.80 -19.14
CA LEU A 93 22.74 10.36 -19.05
C LEU A 93 22.43 9.75 -20.43
N GLU A 94 21.54 10.37 -21.19
CA GLU A 94 21.20 9.95 -22.56
C GLU A 94 22.41 10.01 -23.50
N THR A 95 23.18 11.09 -23.43
CA THR A 95 24.36 11.30 -24.30
C THR A 95 25.48 10.32 -23.98
N LEU A 96 25.78 10.11 -22.68
CA LEU A 96 26.85 9.23 -22.25
C LEU A 96 26.62 7.78 -22.69
N HIS A 97 25.37 7.33 -22.66
CA HIS A 97 25.03 5.95 -23.01
C HIS A 97 24.48 5.79 -24.44
N GLY A 98 24.32 6.89 -25.19
CA GLY A 98 23.79 6.86 -26.55
C GLY A 98 22.32 6.38 -26.66
N ILE A 99 21.54 6.48 -25.56
CA ILE A 99 20.20 5.91 -25.46
C ILE A 99 19.23 7.01 -25.06
N LYS A 100 18.09 7.12 -25.79
CA LYS A 100 16.98 7.98 -25.39
C LYS A 100 16.16 7.30 -24.31
N LEU A 101 15.99 8.01 -23.18
CA LEU A 101 15.26 7.52 -22.00
C LEU A 101 13.87 8.14 -21.89
N LEU A 102 13.69 9.37 -22.40
CA LEU A 102 12.43 10.10 -22.34
C LEU A 102 12.00 10.58 -23.73
N ASN A 103 10.72 10.37 -24.02
CA ASN A 103 10.02 11.03 -25.13
C ASN A 103 9.55 12.39 -24.63
N ARG A 104 10.08 13.46 -25.25
CA ARG A 104 9.72 14.84 -24.90
C ARG A 104 8.76 15.35 -25.96
N SER A 105 7.48 15.49 -25.61
CA SER A 105 6.53 16.28 -26.37
C SER A 105 6.15 17.51 -25.56
N THR A 106 5.66 18.54 -26.24
CA THR A 106 5.16 19.76 -25.57
C THR A 106 3.97 19.51 -24.64
N ARG A 107 3.37 18.32 -24.72
CA ARG A 107 2.15 17.94 -23.96
C ARG A 107 2.35 16.83 -22.95
N SER A 108 3.41 16.03 -23.06
CA SER A 108 3.64 14.90 -22.12
C SER A 108 5.11 14.50 -22.07
N LEU A 109 5.53 14.10 -20.86
CA LEU A 109 6.81 13.45 -20.61
C LEU A 109 6.51 11.96 -20.38
N ALA A 110 7.01 11.11 -21.26
CA ALA A 110 6.81 9.67 -21.15
C ALA A 110 8.16 8.92 -21.30
N PRO A 111 8.43 7.86 -20.50
CA PRO A 111 9.62 7.05 -20.69
C PRO A 111 9.55 6.23 -21.99
N THR A 112 10.70 6.07 -22.65
CA THR A 112 10.90 5.09 -23.72
C THR A 112 10.93 3.66 -23.13
N ASP A 113 10.99 2.60 -23.96
CA ASP A 113 11.18 1.24 -23.49
C ASP A 113 12.49 1.08 -22.69
N ALA A 114 13.57 1.70 -23.20
CA ALA A 114 14.85 1.78 -22.47
C ALA A 114 14.71 2.56 -21.17
N GLY A 115 13.93 3.66 -21.18
CA GLY A 115 13.65 4.45 -19.99
C GLY A 115 12.85 3.67 -18.94
N ARG A 116 11.87 2.87 -19.33
CA ARG A 116 11.14 1.98 -18.40
C ARG A 116 12.06 0.94 -17.79
N ALA A 117 12.85 0.24 -18.61
CA ALA A 117 13.79 -0.78 -18.15
C ALA A 117 14.85 -0.19 -17.19
N LEU A 118 15.51 0.91 -17.56
CA LEU A 118 16.49 1.57 -16.69
C LEU A 118 15.84 2.15 -15.44
N GLY A 119 14.61 2.68 -15.55
CA GLY A 119 13.87 3.30 -14.46
C GLY A 119 13.65 2.35 -13.29
N GLU A 120 13.43 1.07 -13.56
CA GLU A 120 13.33 0.03 -12.51
C GLU A 120 14.60 -0.06 -11.66
N TYR A 121 15.77 -0.09 -12.30
CA TYR A 121 17.06 -0.12 -11.59
C TYR A 121 17.35 1.20 -10.88
N CYS A 122 16.98 2.34 -11.46
CA CYS A 122 17.16 3.66 -10.83
C CYS A 122 16.31 3.80 -9.55
N ARG A 123 15.07 3.29 -9.56
CA ARG A 123 14.21 3.26 -8.36
C ARG A 123 14.81 2.38 -7.28
N ARG A 124 15.30 1.18 -7.62
CA ARG A 124 15.98 0.30 -6.67
C ARG A 124 17.25 0.94 -6.07
N LEU A 125 18.00 1.66 -6.87
CA LEU A 125 19.19 2.41 -6.38
C LEU A 125 18.76 3.50 -5.40
N ALA A 126 17.73 4.29 -5.72
CA ALA A 126 17.20 5.32 -4.83
C ALA A 126 16.70 4.72 -3.51
N ALA A 127 15.99 3.58 -3.56
CA ALA A 127 15.55 2.86 -2.37
C ALA A 127 16.74 2.38 -1.52
N THR A 128 17.77 1.79 -2.12
CA THR A 128 18.99 1.35 -1.40
C THR A 128 19.69 2.51 -0.70
N LEU A 129 19.74 3.68 -1.32
CA LEU A 129 20.31 4.87 -0.69
C LEU A 129 19.45 5.39 0.47
N ALA A 130 18.15 5.31 0.36
CA ALA A 130 17.23 5.62 1.46
C ALA A 130 17.44 4.67 2.64
N ASP A 131 17.55 3.35 2.37
CA ASP A 131 17.88 2.34 3.40
C ASP A 131 19.21 2.63 4.10
N THR A 132 20.23 3.02 3.32
CA THR A 132 21.54 3.39 3.87
C THR A 132 21.43 4.57 4.83
N ARG A 133 20.65 5.61 4.48
CA ARG A 133 20.37 6.74 5.39
C ARG A 133 19.66 6.28 6.65
N THR A 134 18.67 5.39 6.53
CA THR A 134 17.95 4.81 7.66
C THR A 134 18.89 4.05 8.59
N VAL A 135 19.82 3.27 8.06
CA VAL A 135 20.88 2.60 8.87
C VAL A 135 21.74 3.63 9.61
N ILE A 136 22.14 4.70 8.93
CA ILE A 136 22.93 5.80 9.56
C ILE A 136 22.11 6.48 10.66
N ASP A 137 20.81 6.72 10.43
CA ASP A 137 19.92 7.34 11.42
C ASP A 137 19.61 6.41 12.60
N ASN A 138 19.58 5.09 12.39
CA ASN A 138 19.46 4.09 13.46
C ASN A 138 20.69 4.02 14.35
N LEU A 139 21.85 4.44 13.85
CA LEU A 139 23.05 4.64 14.68
C LEU A 139 22.92 5.83 15.65
N LYS A 140 21.94 6.70 15.41
CA LYS A 140 21.51 7.76 16.34
C LYS A 140 20.41 7.19 17.22
N THR A 141 20.72 6.86 18.44
CA THR A 141 19.91 6.09 19.40
C THR A 141 18.59 6.73 19.87
N GLU A 142 18.22 7.91 19.42
CA GLU A 142 16.98 8.58 19.86
C GLU A 142 15.87 8.57 18.78
N PRO A 143 14.65 8.10 19.11
CA PRO A 143 13.47 8.21 18.25
C PRO A 143 13.00 9.67 18.15
N VAL A 144 13.41 10.37 17.11
CA VAL A 144 13.09 11.80 16.90
C VAL A 144 12.72 12.11 15.45
N GLY A 145 12.01 13.22 15.23
CA GLY A 145 11.72 13.77 13.92
C GLY A 145 10.34 13.41 13.39
N GLU A 146 10.11 13.69 12.10
CA GLU A 146 8.83 13.47 11.44
C GLU A 146 8.63 11.98 11.16
N LEU A 147 7.45 11.45 11.51
CA LEU A 147 7.02 10.08 11.26
C LEU A 147 5.76 10.10 10.38
N ARG A 148 5.90 9.68 9.14
CA ARG A 148 4.80 9.66 8.16
C ARG A 148 4.08 8.33 8.22
N ILE A 149 2.82 8.38 8.66
CA ILE A 149 1.95 7.21 8.83
C ILE A 149 0.83 7.29 7.79
N SER A 150 0.73 6.29 6.93
CA SER A 150 -0.37 6.20 5.97
C SER A 150 -1.45 5.24 6.50
N LEU A 151 -2.70 5.69 6.48
CA LEU A 151 -3.83 5.02 7.14
C LEU A 151 -5.03 4.94 6.21
N THR A 152 -5.86 3.91 6.37
CA THR A 152 -7.26 4.00 5.93
C THR A 152 -8.02 4.99 6.80
N SER A 153 -8.97 5.72 6.20
CA SER A 153 -9.65 6.83 6.89
C SER A 153 -10.49 6.39 8.09
N SER A 154 -10.87 5.13 8.15
CA SER A 154 -11.72 4.56 9.20
C SER A 154 -10.94 4.03 10.41
N VAL A 155 -9.69 3.61 10.23
CA VAL A 155 -8.91 2.96 11.31
C VAL A 155 -8.69 3.84 12.53
N ILE A 156 -8.71 5.18 12.35
CA ILE A 156 -8.58 6.15 13.45
C ILE A 156 -9.70 6.03 14.49
N SER A 157 -10.85 5.49 14.11
CA SER A 157 -11.98 5.26 15.01
C SER A 157 -11.79 4.06 15.93
N SER A 158 -10.82 3.20 15.65
CA SER A 158 -10.55 2.03 16.49
C SER A 158 -9.84 2.43 17.78
N ARG A 159 -10.24 1.78 18.86
CA ARG A 159 -9.62 1.98 20.18
C ARG A 159 -8.15 1.60 20.19
N ALA A 160 -7.77 0.53 19.44
CA ALA A 160 -6.38 0.09 19.31
C ALA A 160 -5.50 1.20 18.73
N PHE A 161 -5.95 1.84 17.63
CA PHE A 161 -5.21 2.96 17.03
C PHE A 161 -5.10 4.14 17.99
N GLN A 162 -6.20 4.55 18.61
CA GLN A 162 -6.22 5.68 19.55
C GLN A 162 -5.28 5.44 20.74
N THR A 163 -5.30 4.23 21.29
CA THR A 163 -4.40 3.84 22.39
C THR A 163 -2.95 3.85 21.93
N ALA A 164 -2.65 3.27 20.77
CA ALA A 164 -1.29 3.25 20.20
C ALA A 164 -0.79 4.68 19.95
N PHE A 165 -1.63 5.51 19.37
CA PHE A 165 -1.27 6.89 19.04
C PHE A 165 -1.02 7.74 20.28
N ALA A 166 -1.87 7.61 21.31
CA ALA A 166 -1.66 8.29 22.59
C ALA A 166 -0.38 7.83 23.29
N ARG A 167 -0.09 6.52 23.28
CA ARG A 167 1.17 5.97 23.80
C ARG A 167 2.38 6.51 23.04
N LEU A 168 2.32 6.55 21.70
CA LEU A 168 3.41 7.06 20.88
C LEU A 168 3.76 8.51 21.26
N GLN A 169 2.75 9.34 21.46
CA GLN A 169 2.92 10.75 21.86
C GLN A 169 3.52 10.89 23.27
N THR A 170 3.12 10.01 24.19
CA THR A 170 3.57 10.05 25.60
C THR A 170 4.98 9.47 25.75
N GLU A 171 5.24 8.31 25.14
CA GLU A 171 6.53 7.62 25.28
C GLU A 171 7.64 8.29 24.44
N PHE A 172 7.27 8.90 23.29
CA PHE A 172 8.21 9.51 22.35
C PHE A 172 7.79 10.92 21.91
N PRO A 173 7.78 11.91 22.81
CA PRO A 173 7.27 13.26 22.52
C PRO A 173 8.08 14.02 21.46
N LYS A 174 9.29 13.56 21.13
CA LYS A 174 10.11 14.15 20.06
C LYS A 174 9.77 13.62 18.66
N ILE A 175 8.92 12.59 18.55
CA ILE A 175 8.34 12.15 17.28
C ILE A 175 7.21 13.09 16.90
N ARG A 176 7.20 13.58 15.66
CA ARG A 176 6.13 14.37 15.08
C ARG A 176 5.37 13.56 14.05
N PRO A 177 4.23 12.93 14.37
CA PRO A 177 3.46 12.16 13.42
C PRO A 177 2.85 13.05 12.34
N VAL A 178 2.89 12.57 11.09
CA VAL A 178 2.16 13.11 9.94
C VAL A 178 1.25 12.00 9.44
N LEU A 179 -0.06 12.19 9.59
CA LEU A 179 -1.07 11.19 9.19
C LEU A 179 -1.54 11.47 7.77
N ASN A 180 -1.32 10.54 6.87
CA ASN A 180 -1.80 10.57 5.49
C ASN A 180 -2.96 9.58 5.35
N PHE A 181 -4.15 10.06 5.01
CA PHE A 181 -5.32 9.22 4.83
C PHE A 181 -5.44 8.83 3.35
N SER A 182 -5.41 7.53 3.08
CA SER A 182 -5.63 6.96 1.76
C SER A 182 -6.33 5.62 1.89
N ASP A 183 -7.54 5.52 1.33
CA ASP A 183 -8.33 4.30 1.31
C ASP A 183 -8.05 3.47 0.05
N ILE A 184 -7.26 4.00 -0.86
CA ILE A 184 -6.75 3.31 -2.05
C ILE A 184 -5.35 2.77 -1.71
N LEU A 185 -5.00 1.63 -2.30
CA LEU A 185 -3.63 1.10 -2.24
C LEU A 185 -2.70 2.04 -3.00
N ASP A 186 -2.17 3.02 -2.29
CA ASP A 186 -1.11 3.86 -2.81
C ASP A 186 0.23 3.11 -2.75
N ASP A 187 1.09 3.43 -3.70
CA ASP A 187 2.49 3.01 -3.66
C ASP A 187 3.18 3.66 -2.45
N LEU A 188 3.39 2.87 -1.40
CA LEU A 188 3.98 3.32 -0.14
C LEU A 188 5.40 3.88 -0.33
N GLN A 189 6.10 3.44 -1.38
CA GLN A 189 7.44 3.91 -1.71
C GLN A 189 7.42 5.31 -2.33
N HIS A 190 6.42 5.62 -3.16
CA HIS A 190 6.26 6.94 -3.78
C HIS A 190 5.93 8.04 -2.78
N ASN A 191 5.18 7.74 -1.72
CA ASN A 191 4.67 8.73 -0.79
C ASN A 191 5.60 9.01 0.40
N GLN A 192 6.86 8.55 0.39
CA GLN A 192 7.81 8.70 1.51
C GLN A 192 7.20 8.30 2.86
N THR A 193 6.39 7.24 2.88
CA THR A 193 5.70 6.74 4.05
C THR A 193 6.66 5.91 4.90
N ASP A 194 6.78 6.22 6.19
CA ASP A 194 7.60 5.44 7.14
C ASP A 194 6.92 4.13 7.53
N LEU A 195 5.60 4.17 7.73
CA LEU A 195 4.76 3.00 7.97
C LEU A 195 3.32 3.22 7.49
N ALA A 196 2.61 2.13 7.18
CA ALA A 196 1.19 2.20 6.84
C ALA A 196 0.38 1.16 7.62
N ILE A 197 -0.90 1.46 7.90
CA ILE A 197 -1.86 0.48 8.40
C ILE A 197 -2.89 0.26 7.30
N ARG A 198 -3.01 -0.99 6.84
CA ARG A 198 -3.84 -1.36 5.69
C ARG A 198 -4.63 -2.63 5.95
N GLY A 199 -5.85 -2.66 5.42
CA GLY A 199 -6.69 -3.85 5.40
C GLY A 199 -6.53 -4.67 4.11
N GLY A 200 -6.66 -6.01 4.23
CA GLY A 200 -6.64 -6.96 3.11
C GLY A 200 -5.26 -7.53 2.79
N ASP A 201 -5.26 -8.60 2.00
CA ASP A 201 -4.08 -9.45 1.79
C ASP A 201 -3.14 -8.94 0.68
N ARG A 202 -3.53 -7.92 -0.10
CA ARG A 202 -2.74 -7.41 -1.24
C ARG A 202 -1.41 -6.75 -0.85
N ALA A 203 -1.26 -6.33 0.40
CA ALA A 203 0.00 -5.75 0.89
C ALA A 203 1.13 -6.78 1.03
N LEU A 204 0.81 -8.08 0.90
CA LEU A 204 1.75 -9.18 1.09
C LEU A 204 2.48 -9.60 -0.19
N ASP A 205 2.04 -9.14 -1.36
CA ASP A 205 2.57 -9.58 -2.66
C ASP A 205 3.78 -8.76 -3.14
N ASP A 206 4.12 -7.66 -2.47
CA ASP A 206 5.30 -6.86 -2.83
C ASP A 206 6.53 -7.31 -2.01
N PRO A 207 7.57 -7.87 -2.65
CA PRO A 207 8.77 -8.36 -1.96
C PRO A 207 9.61 -7.25 -1.30
N ASN A 208 9.34 -5.99 -1.62
CA ASN A 208 10.03 -4.84 -1.05
C ASN A 208 9.35 -4.31 0.22
N LEU A 209 8.16 -4.81 0.55
CA LEU A 209 7.41 -4.41 1.74
C LEU A 209 7.55 -5.46 2.85
N VAL A 210 7.51 -5.00 4.07
CA VAL A 210 7.44 -5.85 5.25
C VAL A 210 6.08 -5.66 5.90
N ALA A 211 5.20 -6.66 5.77
CA ALA A 211 3.88 -6.65 6.37
C ALA A 211 3.89 -7.45 7.68
N ARG A 212 3.34 -6.86 8.74
CA ARG A 212 3.14 -7.49 10.06
C ARG A 212 1.65 -7.51 10.34
N HIS A 213 1.10 -8.69 10.57
CA HIS A 213 -0.29 -8.81 10.99
C HIS A 213 -0.51 -8.06 12.30
N LEU A 214 -1.53 -7.21 12.36
CA LEU A 214 -1.95 -6.49 13.56
C LEU A 214 -3.12 -7.17 14.23
N VAL A 215 -4.22 -7.35 13.50
CA VAL A 215 -5.47 -7.88 14.00
C VAL A 215 -6.35 -8.37 12.84
N THR A 216 -7.24 -9.31 13.14
CA THR A 216 -8.29 -9.73 12.21
C THR A 216 -9.65 -9.34 12.81
N TRP A 217 -10.40 -8.50 12.13
CA TRP A 217 -11.71 -8.03 12.56
C TRP A 217 -12.83 -8.60 11.70
N PRO A 218 -13.99 -8.92 12.30
CA PRO A 218 -15.18 -9.29 11.54
C PRO A 218 -15.70 -8.07 10.76
N TYR A 219 -16.31 -8.32 9.60
CA TYR A 219 -17.23 -7.37 9.00
C TYR A 219 -18.61 -7.50 9.64
N SER A 220 -19.31 -6.37 9.73
CA SER A 220 -20.73 -6.31 10.13
C SER A 220 -21.50 -5.45 9.14
N ILE A 221 -22.74 -5.84 8.86
CA ILE A 221 -23.69 -4.96 8.17
C ILE A 221 -24.26 -4.04 9.24
N CYS A 222 -24.14 -2.73 9.04
CA CYS A 222 -24.59 -1.73 10.01
C CYS A 222 -25.58 -0.74 9.40
N ALA A 223 -26.46 -0.21 10.24
CA ALA A 223 -27.33 0.90 9.95
C ALA A 223 -27.54 1.77 11.20
N ALA A 224 -27.98 3.01 11.01
CA ALA A 224 -28.48 3.84 12.11
C ALA A 224 -29.82 3.29 12.63
N PRO A 225 -30.12 3.40 13.94
CA PRO A 225 -31.41 3.02 14.51
C PRO A 225 -32.59 3.66 13.77
N ASP A 226 -32.54 4.98 13.55
CA ASP A 226 -33.59 5.74 12.85
C ASP A 226 -33.83 5.25 11.41
N TYR A 227 -32.82 4.70 10.74
CA TYR A 227 -33.02 4.09 9.44
C TYR A 227 -33.82 2.79 9.54
N LEU A 228 -33.46 1.94 10.51
CA LEU A 228 -34.13 0.66 10.73
C LEU A 228 -35.58 0.84 11.19
N ASP A 229 -35.86 1.82 12.03
CA ASP A 229 -37.19 2.09 12.55
C ASP A 229 -38.19 2.55 11.45
N ARG A 230 -37.67 3.06 10.31
CA ARG A 230 -38.48 3.48 9.15
C ARG A 230 -38.69 2.38 8.10
N HIS A 231 -38.11 1.21 8.31
CA HIS A 231 -38.16 0.10 7.36
C HIS A 231 -38.67 -1.19 8.03
N PRO A 232 -39.22 -2.13 7.27
CA PRO A 232 -39.55 -3.45 7.81
C PRO A 232 -38.34 -4.14 8.42
N PRO A 233 -38.54 -4.96 9.47
CA PRO A 233 -37.43 -5.73 10.07
C PRO A 233 -36.72 -6.61 9.05
N ILE A 234 -35.39 -6.59 9.09
CA ILE A 234 -34.52 -7.43 8.26
C ILE A 234 -34.22 -8.70 9.07
N THR A 235 -34.76 -9.83 8.60
CA THR A 235 -34.60 -11.15 9.25
C THR A 235 -33.89 -12.18 8.39
N HIS A 236 -33.67 -11.86 7.10
CA HIS A 236 -32.95 -12.73 6.16
C HIS A 236 -32.16 -11.91 5.13
N PRO A 237 -30.97 -12.37 4.67
CA PRO A 237 -30.14 -11.63 3.71
C PRO A 237 -30.79 -11.25 2.39
N SER A 238 -31.80 -12.03 1.92
CA SER A 238 -32.53 -11.69 0.69
C SER A 238 -33.25 -10.34 0.75
N GLN A 239 -33.60 -9.87 1.95
CA GLN A 239 -34.28 -8.59 2.15
C GLN A 239 -33.32 -7.39 2.02
N LEU A 240 -32.01 -7.63 2.10
CA LEU A 240 -30.99 -6.59 2.00
C LEU A 240 -31.01 -5.84 0.67
N HIS A 241 -31.47 -6.47 -0.41
CA HIS A 241 -31.60 -5.85 -1.74
C HIS A 241 -32.68 -4.76 -1.81
N ALA A 242 -33.62 -4.75 -0.87
CA ALA A 242 -34.69 -3.73 -0.81
C ALA A 242 -34.21 -2.44 -0.13
N HIS A 243 -33.00 -2.42 0.41
CA HIS A 243 -32.45 -1.30 1.16
C HIS A 243 -31.43 -0.51 0.35
N ARG A 244 -31.29 0.78 0.70
CA ARG A 244 -30.23 1.62 0.17
C ARG A 244 -28.89 1.24 0.79
N TRP A 245 -27.86 1.15 -0.02
CA TRP A 245 -26.52 0.82 0.40
C TRP A 245 -25.55 1.97 0.19
N LEU A 246 -24.54 2.02 1.06
CA LEU A 246 -23.41 2.91 1.02
C LEU A 246 -22.13 2.07 0.97
N HIS A 247 -21.21 2.37 0.07
CA HIS A 247 -20.01 1.57 -0.08
C HIS A 247 -18.79 2.36 -0.54
N PHE A 248 -17.63 1.89 -0.15
CA PHE A 248 -16.33 2.29 -0.70
C PHE A 248 -15.94 1.37 -1.86
N LEU A 249 -16.06 0.06 -1.68
CA LEU A 249 -15.92 -0.96 -2.72
C LEU A 249 -17.28 -1.61 -2.97
N PRO A 250 -17.56 -2.09 -4.20
CA PRO A 250 -18.80 -2.82 -4.48
C PRO A 250 -19.04 -3.93 -3.47
N VAL A 251 -20.26 -4.01 -2.94
CA VAL A 251 -20.66 -4.99 -1.92
C VAL A 251 -20.91 -6.33 -2.59
N ARG A 252 -19.88 -7.18 -2.60
CA ARG A 252 -19.93 -8.56 -3.09
C ARG A 252 -19.30 -9.47 -2.05
N THR A 253 -20.14 -10.21 -1.34
CA THR A 253 -19.69 -11.03 -0.22
C THR A 253 -20.63 -12.21 0.01
N THR A 254 -20.20 -13.17 0.81
CA THR A 254 -21.02 -14.30 1.21
C THR A 254 -21.29 -14.22 2.71
N LEU A 255 -22.58 -14.25 3.08
CA LEU A 255 -23.02 -14.38 4.46
C LEU A 255 -23.23 -15.86 4.78
N GLN A 256 -22.91 -16.27 6.02
CA GLN A 256 -23.07 -17.65 6.48
C GLN A 256 -23.77 -17.70 7.84
N HIS A 257 -24.74 -18.59 7.99
CA HIS A 257 -25.44 -18.84 9.26
C HIS A 257 -25.98 -20.27 9.29
N GLY A 258 -25.66 -21.04 10.34
CA GLY A 258 -26.26 -22.37 10.60
C GLY A 258 -26.11 -23.38 9.47
N GLY A 259 -25.08 -23.28 8.63
CA GLY A 259 -24.88 -24.10 7.43
C GLY A 259 -25.53 -23.55 6.16
N GLU A 260 -26.31 -22.50 6.27
CA GLU A 260 -26.83 -21.71 5.12
C GLU A 260 -25.77 -20.71 4.63
N SER A 261 -25.74 -20.50 3.31
CA SER A 261 -24.82 -19.55 2.67
C SER A 261 -25.61 -18.70 1.70
N TYR A 262 -25.48 -17.37 1.82
CA TYR A 262 -26.15 -16.40 0.96
C TYR A 262 -25.14 -15.48 0.30
N PHE A 263 -25.10 -15.47 -1.03
CA PHE A 263 -24.26 -14.56 -1.79
C PHE A 263 -24.98 -13.23 -1.99
N LEU A 264 -24.42 -12.17 -1.42
CA LEU A 264 -24.91 -10.80 -1.54
C LEU A 264 -24.12 -10.06 -2.62
N ASP A 265 -24.82 -9.54 -3.64
CA ASP A 265 -24.28 -8.67 -4.68
C ASP A 265 -25.18 -7.44 -4.80
N ILE A 266 -24.72 -6.31 -4.31
CA ILE A 266 -25.46 -5.05 -4.32
C ILE A 266 -24.98 -4.21 -5.51
N ALA A 267 -25.86 -4.08 -6.51
CA ALA A 267 -25.58 -3.35 -7.74
C ALA A 267 -25.90 -1.85 -7.62
N ASP A 268 -27.01 -1.49 -6.94
CA ASP A 268 -27.49 -0.11 -6.80
C ASP A 268 -27.15 0.43 -5.39
N SER A 269 -26.23 1.38 -5.35
CA SER A 269 -25.69 1.88 -4.08
C SER A 269 -25.02 3.25 -4.26
N ILE A 270 -24.89 3.98 -3.15
CA ILE A 270 -24.16 5.24 -3.10
C ILE A 270 -22.67 4.94 -2.91
N ALA A 271 -21.87 5.26 -3.92
CA ALA A 271 -20.43 5.11 -3.87
C ALA A 271 -19.78 6.29 -3.13
N CYS A 272 -18.86 5.97 -2.22
CA CYS A 272 -18.03 6.95 -1.52
C CYS A 272 -16.56 6.68 -1.84
N THR A 273 -15.75 7.72 -1.82
CA THR A 273 -14.30 7.62 -2.05
C THR A 273 -13.51 7.43 -0.75
N HIS A 274 -14.17 7.47 0.41
CA HIS A 274 -13.55 7.33 1.73
C HIS A 274 -14.39 6.45 2.65
N LEU A 275 -13.73 5.53 3.35
CA LEU A 275 -14.37 4.63 4.33
C LEU A 275 -15.04 5.40 5.47
N ALA A 276 -14.38 6.45 5.98
CA ALA A 276 -14.96 7.30 7.02
C ALA A 276 -16.26 7.98 6.58
N ALA A 277 -16.38 8.36 5.29
CA ALA A 277 -17.61 8.92 4.74
C ALA A 277 -18.74 7.89 4.69
N VAL A 278 -18.44 6.64 4.33
CA VAL A 278 -19.42 5.54 4.38
C VAL A 278 -19.97 5.38 5.78
N CYS A 279 -19.08 5.31 6.80
CA CYS A 279 -19.49 5.19 8.21
C CYS A 279 -20.36 6.37 8.65
N SER A 280 -19.94 7.61 8.38
CA SER A 280 -20.65 8.83 8.78
C SER A 280 -22.05 8.93 8.14
N LEU A 281 -22.19 8.61 6.84
CA LEU A 281 -23.48 8.59 6.17
C LEU A 281 -24.38 7.47 6.67
N THR A 282 -23.81 6.31 7.03
CA THR A 282 -24.58 5.21 7.64
C THR A 282 -25.14 5.63 8.99
N GLU A 283 -24.32 6.26 9.83
CA GLU A 283 -24.69 6.80 11.15
C GLU A 283 -25.76 7.90 11.04
N SER A 284 -25.75 8.66 9.93
CA SER A 284 -26.76 9.66 9.60
C SER A 284 -28.05 9.09 9.02
N GLY A 285 -28.18 7.77 8.92
CA GLY A 285 -29.41 7.09 8.50
C GLY A 285 -29.69 7.12 6.99
N PHE A 286 -28.65 7.20 6.14
CA PHE A 286 -28.81 7.19 4.69
C PHE A 286 -28.92 5.78 4.08
N GLY A 287 -28.59 4.72 4.83
CA GLY A 287 -28.68 3.34 4.34
C GLY A 287 -27.86 2.34 5.16
N LEU A 288 -27.71 1.15 4.59
CA LEU A 288 -26.88 0.07 5.11
C LEU A 288 -25.45 0.21 4.59
N SER A 289 -24.47 -0.33 5.33
CA SER A 289 -23.11 -0.49 4.85
C SER A 289 -22.39 -1.67 5.51
N LEU A 290 -21.33 -2.15 4.85
CA LEU A 290 -20.36 -3.04 5.49
C LEU A 290 -19.39 -2.19 6.29
N GLN A 291 -19.23 -2.53 7.57
CA GLN A 291 -18.33 -1.85 8.49
C GLN A 291 -17.37 -2.87 9.13
N VAL A 292 -16.16 -2.43 9.40
CA VAL A 292 -15.14 -3.23 10.09
C VAL A 292 -15.39 -3.18 11.58
N GLY A 293 -15.55 -4.34 12.22
CA GLY A 293 -16.03 -4.45 13.61
C GLY A 293 -15.21 -3.64 14.62
N GLY A 294 -13.87 -3.69 14.52
CA GLY A 294 -13.00 -2.91 15.42
C GLY A 294 -13.11 -1.39 15.26
N GLU A 295 -13.56 -0.91 14.09
CA GLU A 295 -13.70 0.52 13.80
C GLU A 295 -15.04 1.10 14.26
N VAL A 296 -16.10 0.25 14.38
CA VAL A 296 -17.45 0.68 14.73
C VAL A 296 -17.94 0.17 16.09
N ARG A 297 -17.12 -0.61 16.80
CA ARG A 297 -17.48 -1.22 18.10
C ARG A 297 -18.04 -0.18 19.07
N GLU A 298 -17.38 0.97 19.23
CA GLU A 298 -17.83 2.03 20.13
C GLU A 298 -19.12 2.68 19.67
N LYS A 299 -19.29 2.89 18.35
CA LYS A 299 -20.54 3.45 17.80
C LYS A 299 -21.74 2.53 18.01
N ILE A 300 -21.52 1.21 17.93
CA ILE A 300 -22.54 0.21 18.25
C ILE A 300 -22.84 0.24 19.75
N ALA A 301 -21.83 0.26 20.60
CA ALA A 301 -22.01 0.33 22.07
C ALA A 301 -22.73 1.60 22.53
N GLN A 302 -22.52 2.73 21.86
CA GLN A 302 -23.19 4.00 22.11
C GLN A 302 -24.60 4.09 21.48
N GLY A 303 -24.98 3.08 20.68
CA GLY A 303 -26.29 3.06 20.02
C GLY A 303 -26.41 3.95 18.77
N HIS A 304 -25.29 4.49 18.26
CA HIS A 304 -25.26 5.27 17.02
C HIS A 304 -25.44 4.37 15.78
N LEU A 305 -24.99 3.13 15.86
CA LEU A 305 -25.15 2.10 14.86
C LEU A 305 -25.73 0.84 15.49
N LYS A 306 -26.51 0.09 14.70
CA LYS A 306 -26.98 -1.27 15.02
C LYS A 306 -26.45 -2.24 13.97
N THR A 307 -26.05 -3.43 14.42
CA THR A 307 -25.72 -4.55 13.53
C THR A 307 -27.01 -5.13 12.96
N VAL A 308 -27.03 -5.35 11.65
CA VAL A 308 -28.11 -5.98 10.91
C VAL A 308 -27.72 -7.43 10.66
N LEU A 309 -28.63 -8.36 10.92
CA LEU A 309 -28.41 -9.82 10.81
C LEU A 309 -27.16 -10.27 11.61
N PRO A 310 -27.12 -10.03 12.94
CA PRO A 310 -25.94 -10.30 13.73
C PRO A 310 -25.56 -11.80 13.81
N GLU A 311 -26.49 -12.71 13.51
CA GLU A 311 -26.31 -14.15 13.42
C GLU A 311 -25.61 -14.60 12.12
N TRP A 312 -25.58 -13.74 11.11
CA TRP A 312 -24.91 -14.02 9.84
C TRP A 312 -23.47 -13.52 9.86
N THR A 313 -22.56 -14.43 9.64
CA THR A 313 -21.11 -14.10 9.60
C THR A 313 -20.67 -13.75 8.18
N LEU A 314 -19.72 -12.83 8.10
CA LEU A 314 -19.04 -12.40 6.88
C LEU A 314 -17.57 -12.79 6.92
N PRO A 315 -16.90 -12.96 5.77
CA PRO A 315 -15.45 -13.11 5.75
C PRO A 315 -14.77 -11.95 6.48
N PRO A 316 -13.85 -12.20 7.42
CA PRO A 316 -13.19 -11.15 8.17
C PRO A 316 -12.16 -10.40 7.32
N VAL A 317 -11.67 -9.28 7.82
CA VAL A 317 -10.57 -8.51 7.24
C VAL A 317 -9.39 -8.50 8.19
N SER A 318 -8.20 -8.84 7.68
CA SER A 318 -6.96 -8.69 8.41
C SER A 318 -6.35 -7.32 8.17
N LEU A 319 -5.89 -6.66 9.23
CA LEU A 319 -5.13 -5.42 9.18
C LEU A 319 -3.65 -5.73 9.36
N TYR A 320 -2.85 -5.05 8.57
CA TYR A 320 -1.39 -5.18 8.60
C TYR A 320 -0.74 -3.82 8.82
N LEU A 321 0.32 -3.83 9.60
CA LEU A 321 1.30 -2.76 9.64
C LEU A 321 2.35 -3.07 8.57
N VAL A 322 2.50 -2.16 7.64
CA VAL A 322 3.38 -2.31 6.48
C VAL A 322 4.47 -1.25 6.53
N THR A 323 5.71 -1.67 6.33
CA THR A 323 6.85 -0.77 6.24
C THR A 323 7.59 -0.98 4.91
N PRO A 324 8.05 0.10 4.24
CA PRO A 324 8.69 0.00 2.92
C PRO A 324 10.09 -0.61 2.95
N TYR A 325 10.70 -0.75 4.13
CA TYR A 325 12.07 -1.22 4.30
C TYR A 325 12.19 -2.23 5.43
N ARG A 326 13.14 -3.16 5.30
CA ARG A 326 13.46 -4.14 6.36
C ARG A 326 14.19 -3.47 7.52
N VAL A 327 15.05 -2.51 7.22
CA VAL A 327 15.78 -1.73 8.22
C VAL A 327 14.99 -0.47 8.52
N GLN A 328 14.64 -0.29 9.77
CA GLN A 328 13.78 0.80 10.24
C GLN A 328 14.62 1.87 10.95
N SER A 329 14.20 3.13 10.91
CA SER A 329 14.73 4.16 11.80
C SER A 329 14.22 3.95 13.23
N ALA A 330 14.95 4.45 14.23
CA ALA A 330 14.54 4.32 15.63
C ALA A 330 13.10 4.84 15.90
N LYS A 331 12.69 5.92 15.23
CA LYS A 331 11.32 6.44 15.30
C LYS A 331 10.27 5.45 14.72
N THR A 332 10.62 4.80 13.60
CA THR A 332 9.74 3.82 12.95
C THR A 332 9.66 2.53 13.78
N GLU A 333 10.80 2.04 14.31
CA GLU A 333 10.81 0.87 15.21
C GLU A 333 9.97 1.10 16.47
N ALA A 334 10.09 2.28 17.09
CA ALA A 334 9.29 2.66 18.24
C ALA A 334 7.79 2.62 17.92
N ALA A 335 7.41 3.20 16.77
CA ALA A 335 6.01 3.18 16.32
C ALA A 335 5.54 1.75 16.01
N VAL A 336 6.30 0.97 15.25
CA VAL A 336 5.99 -0.43 14.93
C VAL A 336 5.72 -1.23 16.21
N ARG A 337 6.60 -1.11 17.21
CA ARG A 337 6.43 -1.79 18.50
C ARG A 337 5.14 -1.38 19.20
N ILE A 338 4.89 -0.06 19.34
CA ILE A 338 3.72 0.45 20.05
C ILE A 338 2.42 0.04 19.34
N PHE A 339 2.34 0.18 18.02
CA PHE A 339 1.14 -0.21 17.27
C PHE A 339 0.91 -1.72 17.36
N THR A 340 1.94 -2.55 17.18
CA THR A 340 1.81 -4.01 17.28
C THR A 340 1.31 -4.42 18.67
N GLU A 341 1.89 -3.89 19.75
CA GLU A 341 1.48 -4.21 21.11
C GLU A 341 0.05 -3.74 21.44
N SER A 342 -0.35 -2.57 20.92
CA SER A 342 -1.67 -2.03 21.23
C SER A 342 -2.78 -2.76 20.49
N PHE A 343 -2.54 -3.16 19.24
CA PHE A 343 -3.50 -3.96 18.47
C PHE A 343 -3.60 -5.40 18.99
N ALA A 344 -2.50 -6.01 19.46
CA ALA A 344 -2.53 -7.33 20.05
C ALA A 344 -3.42 -7.39 21.32
N LYS A 345 -3.38 -6.36 22.15
CA LYS A 345 -4.23 -6.28 23.36
C LYS A 345 -5.73 -6.18 23.06
N GLU A 346 -6.11 -5.63 21.89
CA GLU A 346 -7.52 -5.54 21.49
C GLU A 346 -8.01 -6.87 20.89
N ALA A 347 -7.13 -7.70 20.35
CA ALA A 347 -7.50 -9.01 19.83
C ALA A 347 -7.94 -9.97 20.94
N ASP A 348 -7.48 -9.76 22.19
CA ASP A 348 -7.77 -10.58 23.36
C ASP A 348 -9.03 -10.11 24.13
N THR A 349 -9.71 -9.02 23.69
CA THR A 349 -10.88 -8.43 24.32
C THR A 349 -12.12 -8.52 23.41
#